data_f40db953799f83b725cd2db51ecf1b5e
#
_entry.id   f40db953799f83b725cd2db51ecf1b5e
#
_cell.length_a   1.000
_cell.length_b   1.000
_cell.length_c   1.000
_cell.angle_alpha   90.00
_cell.angle_beta   90.00
_cell.angle_gamma   90.00
#
_symmetry.space_group_name_H-M   'P 1'
#
loop_
_entity.id
_entity.type
_entity.pdbx_description
1 polymer ?
#
loop_
_entity_poly.entity_id
_entity_poly.type
_entity_poly.pdbx_seq_one_letter_code
_entity_poly.pdbx_strand_id
1 'polypeptide(L)'
;EVTGPNRDLHSGHFGGAVANPINELCKIIAQIVDDKGRITVPGFYDKVLPLSDEERAMIRKAPFSEEAYCRALDIRETQGEEGYITLERNSCRPSFDVCGIWGGYQGEGAKTVLPSKAYAKLSCRLVANQDHEEISRLMKEYIEQIAPKSVHVKVTPMHGGAGYYCPLDLPAYQAAAQAVEKAYGVAPLAIRSGGSIPIIAAFEEILGLKTVLMG
;
A
#
# COMPACT_ATOMS: atom_id res chain seq x y z
N GLU A 1 8.66 6.40 -13.95
CA GLU A 1 9.02 7.49 -14.86
C GLU A 1 8.04 7.54 -16.01
N VAL A 2 7.52 8.72 -16.28
CA VAL A 2 6.71 9.00 -17.49
C VAL A 2 7.47 10.02 -18.33
N THR A 3 7.72 9.67 -19.58
CA THR A 3 8.45 10.52 -20.55
C THR A 3 7.50 10.94 -21.65
N GLY A 4 7.40 12.23 -21.91
CA GLY A 4 6.64 12.84 -22.99
C GLY A 4 7.57 13.30 -24.13
N PRO A 5 7.64 14.61 -24.43
CA PRO A 5 8.50 15.14 -25.47
C PRO A 5 9.98 14.95 -25.13
N ASN A 6 10.84 15.07 -26.14
CA ASN A 6 12.29 14.88 -25.98
C ASN A 6 13.02 16.01 -25.21
N ARG A 7 12.33 17.07 -24.88
CA ARG A 7 12.79 18.22 -24.09
C ARG A 7 11.62 18.98 -23.49
N ASP A 8 11.89 19.83 -22.54
CA ASP A 8 10.90 20.76 -22.02
C ASP A 8 10.45 21.74 -23.11
N LEU A 9 9.15 21.98 -23.17
CA LEU A 9 8.51 22.79 -24.19
C LEU A 9 7.79 24.00 -23.56
N HIS A 10 7.55 25.03 -24.34
CA HIS A 10 6.73 26.16 -23.92
C HIS A 10 5.23 25.76 -23.99
N SER A 11 4.53 25.81 -22.87
CA SER A 11 3.13 25.35 -22.80
C SER A 11 2.17 26.18 -23.67
N GLY A 12 2.47 27.48 -23.91
CA GLY A 12 1.67 28.32 -24.77
C GLY A 12 1.73 27.95 -26.26
N HIS A 13 2.79 27.25 -26.71
CA HIS A 13 2.91 26.79 -28.09
C HIS A 13 2.51 25.33 -28.29
N PHE A 14 2.73 24.50 -27.28
CA PHE A 14 2.59 23.05 -27.41
C PHE A 14 1.48 22.47 -26.50
N GLY A 15 0.95 23.27 -25.57
CA GLY A 15 -0.15 22.86 -24.70
C GLY A 15 -1.41 22.52 -25.50
N GLY A 16 -2.08 21.44 -25.12
CA GLY A 16 -3.24 20.92 -25.85
C GLY A 16 -2.92 20.04 -27.06
N ALA A 17 -1.68 20.08 -27.57
CA ALA A 17 -1.23 19.25 -28.69
C ALA A 17 -0.24 18.15 -28.26
N VAL A 18 0.60 18.44 -27.26
CA VAL A 18 1.60 17.51 -26.74
C VAL A 18 1.21 17.10 -25.33
N ALA A 19 1.26 15.79 -25.03
CA ALA A 19 0.93 15.27 -23.72
C ALA A 19 1.91 15.80 -22.64
N ASN A 20 1.36 16.26 -21.52
CA ASN A 20 2.14 16.64 -20.35
C ASN A 20 2.36 15.40 -19.46
N PRO A 21 3.61 14.94 -19.27
CA PRO A 21 3.90 13.76 -18.46
C PRO A 21 3.36 13.82 -17.03
N ILE A 22 3.28 14.99 -16.40
CA ILE A 22 2.71 15.14 -15.06
C ILE A 22 1.21 14.82 -15.10
N ASN A 23 0.48 15.39 -16.07
CA ASN A 23 -0.94 15.16 -16.21
C ASN A 23 -1.24 13.68 -16.46
N GLU A 24 -0.46 13.05 -17.32
CA GLU A 24 -0.66 11.62 -17.62
C GLU A 24 -0.26 10.73 -16.44
N LEU A 25 0.81 11.07 -15.71
CA LEU A 25 1.18 10.36 -14.47
C LEU A 25 0.06 10.43 -13.42
N CYS A 26 -0.54 11.61 -13.21
CA CYS A 26 -1.68 11.76 -12.29
C CYS A 26 -2.88 10.91 -12.72
N LYS A 27 -3.20 10.87 -14.02
CA LYS A 27 -4.28 10.02 -14.55
C LYS A 27 -4.01 8.53 -14.38
N ILE A 28 -2.77 8.09 -14.56
CA ILE A 28 -2.35 6.71 -14.36
C ILE A 28 -2.52 6.34 -12.88
N ILE A 29 -2.01 7.18 -11.96
CA ILE A 29 -2.11 6.94 -10.52
C ILE A 29 -3.58 6.89 -10.07
N ALA A 30 -4.43 7.81 -10.55
CA ALA A 30 -5.84 7.86 -10.21
C ALA A 30 -6.64 6.61 -10.65
N GLN A 31 -6.12 5.80 -11.56
CA GLN A 31 -6.76 4.57 -11.99
C GLN A 31 -6.38 3.34 -11.14
N ILE A 32 -5.35 3.46 -10.28
CA ILE A 32 -4.85 2.30 -9.49
C ILE A 32 -5.77 1.99 -8.31
N VAL A 33 -6.48 2.96 -7.79
CA VAL A 33 -7.45 2.77 -6.70
C VAL A 33 -8.79 3.33 -7.15
N ASP A 34 -9.85 2.57 -6.96
CA ASP A 34 -11.22 3.01 -7.30
C ASP A 34 -11.84 3.89 -6.21
N ASP A 35 -13.05 4.38 -6.48
CA ASP A 35 -13.82 5.24 -5.55
C ASP A 35 -14.21 4.53 -4.25
N LYS A 36 -14.09 3.20 -4.19
CA LYS A 36 -14.33 2.38 -3.01
C LYS A 36 -13.06 2.05 -2.21
N GLY A 37 -11.93 2.66 -2.59
CA GLY A 37 -10.65 2.45 -1.97
C GLY A 37 -9.99 1.11 -2.29
N ARG A 38 -10.49 0.39 -3.33
CA ARG A 38 -9.96 -0.90 -3.75
C ARG A 38 -8.92 -0.74 -4.86
N ILE A 39 -7.81 -1.45 -4.74
CA ILE A 39 -6.76 -1.49 -5.78
C ILE A 39 -7.32 -2.23 -7.00
N THR A 40 -7.25 -1.60 -8.17
CA THR A 40 -7.87 -2.08 -9.42
C THR A 40 -6.99 -3.02 -10.24
N VAL A 41 -5.74 -3.23 -9.81
CA VAL A 41 -4.77 -4.07 -10.53
C VAL A 41 -5.26 -5.52 -10.56
N PRO A 42 -5.49 -6.12 -11.74
CA PRO A 42 -5.94 -7.51 -11.86
C PRO A 42 -4.99 -8.48 -11.15
N GLY A 43 -5.54 -9.44 -10.42
CA GLY A 43 -4.77 -10.42 -9.67
C GLY A 43 -4.19 -9.93 -8.33
N PHE A 44 -4.26 -8.62 -8.03
CA PHE A 44 -3.66 -8.05 -6.82
C PHE A 44 -4.19 -8.69 -5.52
N TYR A 45 -5.45 -9.07 -5.49
CA TYR A 45 -6.11 -9.65 -4.30
C TYR A 45 -6.20 -11.19 -4.32
N ASP A 46 -5.76 -11.88 -5.37
CA ASP A 46 -6.02 -13.30 -5.55
C ASP A 46 -5.50 -14.19 -4.40
N LYS A 47 -4.42 -13.75 -3.76
CA LYS A 47 -3.81 -14.48 -2.64
C LYS A 47 -4.09 -13.84 -1.27
N VAL A 48 -4.86 -12.75 -1.22
CA VAL A 48 -5.20 -12.11 0.06
C VAL A 48 -6.12 -13.00 0.86
N LEU A 49 -5.72 -13.35 2.09
CA LEU A 49 -6.55 -14.14 2.98
C LEU A 49 -7.81 -13.37 3.38
N PRO A 50 -9.01 -13.91 3.14
CA PRO A 50 -10.23 -13.31 3.63
C PRO A 50 -10.22 -13.25 5.16
N LEU A 51 -10.92 -12.27 5.73
CA LEU A 51 -11.20 -12.22 7.15
C LEU A 51 -12.41 -13.10 7.45
N SER A 52 -12.28 -14.01 8.42
CA SER A 52 -13.44 -14.72 8.95
C SER A 52 -14.30 -13.84 9.85
N ASP A 53 -15.55 -14.24 10.08
CA ASP A 53 -16.44 -13.52 10.99
C ASP A 53 -15.90 -13.52 12.43
N GLU A 54 -15.22 -14.58 12.84
CA GLU A 54 -14.57 -14.69 14.14
C GLU A 54 -13.41 -13.71 14.28
N GLU A 55 -12.56 -13.59 13.25
CA GLU A 55 -11.47 -12.60 13.21
C GLU A 55 -12.02 -11.18 13.26
N ARG A 56 -13.05 -10.87 12.48
CA ARG A 56 -13.71 -9.57 12.52
C ARG A 56 -14.29 -9.25 13.89
N ALA A 57 -14.93 -10.23 14.53
CA ALA A 57 -15.48 -10.07 15.87
C ALA A 57 -14.38 -9.84 16.91
N MET A 58 -13.21 -10.46 16.75
CA MET A 58 -12.06 -10.27 17.61
C MET A 58 -11.44 -8.88 17.45
N ILE A 59 -11.23 -8.43 16.20
CA ILE A 59 -10.69 -7.10 15.92
C ILE A 59 -11.59 -6.00 16.50
N ARG A 60 -12.92 -6.17 16.43
CA ARG A 60 -13.88 -5.22 17.00
C ARG A 60 -13.87 -5.15 18.53
N LYS A 61 -13.28 -6.12 19.24
CA LYS A 61 -13.09 -6.05 20.68
C LYS A 61 -11.89 -5.19 21.10
N ALA A 62 -11.03 -4.83 20.15
CA ALA A 62 -9.90 -3.95 20.44
C ALA A 62 -10.42 -2.58 20.93
N PRO A 63 -9.79 -1.98 21.95
CA PRO A 63 -10.18 -0.69 22.48
C PRO A 63 -9.78 0.44 21.50
N PHE A 64 -10.54 0.59 20.42
CA PHE A 64 -10.29 1.57 19.37
C PHE A 64 -11.47 2.53 19.24
N SER A 65 -11.18 3.82 19.25
CA SER A 65 -12.13 4.89 18.95
C SER A 65 -11.71 5.62 17.69
N GLU A 66 -12.53 5.55 16.65
CA GLU A 66 -12.30 6.26 15.39
C GLU A 66 -12.23 7.78 15.60
N GLU A 67 -13.10 8.32 16.47
CA GLU A 67 -13.09 9.73 16.82
C GLU A 67 -11.78 10.17 17.48
N ALA A 68 -11.28 9.38 18.44
CA ALA A 68 -10.01 9.65 19.11
C ALA A 68 -8.83 9.53 18.12
N TYR A 69 -8.88 8.57 17.23
CA TYR A 69 -7.88 8.37 16.16
C TYR A 69 -7.85 9.55 15.21
N CYS A 70 -9.00 9.98 14.67
CA CYS A 70 -9.09 11.15 13.81
C CYS A 70 -8.61 12.43 14.50
N ARG A 71 -8.98 12.63 15.76
CA ARG A 71 -8.54 13.79 16.56
C ARG A 71 -7.03 13.79 16.79
N ALA A 72 -6.45 12.63 17.09
CA ALA A 72 -5.00 12.50 17.30
C ALA A 72 -4.17 12.80 16.05
N LEU A 73 -4.73 12.56 14.86
CA LEU A 73 -4.09 12.79 13.57
C LEU A 73 -4.49 14.10 12.89
N ASP A 74 -5.39 14.88 13.52
CA ASP A 74 -5.98 16.10 12.95
C ASP A 74 -6.62 15.88 11.56
N ILE A 75 -7.35 14.78 11.41
CA ILE A 75 -8.09 14.43 10.20
C ILE A 75 -9.60 14.42 10.48
N ARG A 76 -10.42 14.67 9.45
CA ARG A 76 -11.88 14.69 9.58
C ARG A 76 -12.50 13.30 9.57
N GLU A 77 -11.95 12.40 8.78
CA GLU A 77 -12.43 11.04 8.59
C GLU A 77 -11.28 10.12 8.17
N THR A 78 -11.46 8.82 8.37
CA THR A 78 -10.54 7.82 7.83
C THR A 78 -10.92 7.47 6.39
N GLN A 79 -9.96 6.98 5.63
CA GLN A 79 -10.13 6.56 4.24
C GLN A 79 -9.65 5.11 4.07
N GLY A 80 -10.13 4.44 3.04
CA GLY A 80 -9.66 3.11 2.63
C GLY A 80 -10.77 2.24 2.06
N GLU A 81 -10.51 0.95 1.92
CA GLU A 81 -11.39 0.01 1.24
C GLU A 81 -12.76 -0.09 1.92
N GLU A 82 -13.83 0.08 1.12
CA GLU A 82 -15.22 -0.02 1.58
C GLU A 82 -15.51 -1.42 2.17
N GLY A 83 -16.34 -1.47 3.22
CA GLY A 83 -16.71 -2.71 3.90
C GLY A 83 -15.72 -3.17 4.98
N TYR A 84 -14.65 -2.42 5.24
CA TYR A 84 -13.67 -2.68 6.28
C TYR A 84 -13.56 -1.49 7.25
N ILE A 85 -13.44 -1.78 8.55
CA ILE A 85 -13.17 -0.77 9.58
C ILE A 85 -11.67 -0.40 9.57
N THR A 86 -11.31 0.72 10.21
CA THR A 86 -9.94 1.25 10.22
C THR A 86 -8.90 0.23 10.67
N LEU A 87 -9.18 -0.53 11.73
CA LEU A 87 -8.27 -1.59 12.20
C LEU A 87 -8.10 -2.72 11.17
N GLU A 88 -9.16 -3.13 10.47
CA GLU A 88 -9.09 -4.13 9.42
C GLU A 88 -8.29 -3.61 8.21
N ARG A 89 -8.49 -2.34 7.83
CA ARG A 89 -7.73 -1.70 6.73
C ARG A 89 -6.24 -1.67 7.01
N ASN A 90 -5.85 -1.33 8.25
CA ASN A 90 -4.45 -1.20 8.64
C ASN A 90 -3.73 -2.55 8.86
N SER A 91 -4.47 -3.65 9.02
CA SER A 91 -3.89 -4.93 9.43
C SER A 91 -4.12 -6.09 8.46
N CYS A 92 -5.26 -6.10 7.77
CA CYS A 92 -5.73 -7.25 7.00
C CYS A 92 -5.91 -6.94 5.51
N ARG A 93 -5.87 -5.67 5.15
CA ARG A 93 -6.01 -5.25 3.76
C ARG A 93 -4.72 -4.65 3.23
N PRO A 94 -4.34 -4.96 2.00
CA PRO A 94 -3.21 -4.31 1.37
C PRO A 94 -3.53 -2.85 1.07
N SER A 95 -2.51 -2.00 1.04
CA SER A 95 -2.68 -0.59 0.65
C SER A 95 -1.76 -0.22 -0.50
N PHE A 96 -2.12 0.87 -1.18
CA PHE A 96 -1.33 1.53 -2.20
C PHE A 96 -1.17 3.00 -1.84
N ASP A 97 0.07 3.48 -1.84
CA ASP A 97 0.41 4.85 -1.48
C ASP A 97 1.41 5.47 -2.45
N VAL A 98 1.23 6.75 -2.73
CA VAL A 98 2.20 7.57 -3.48
C VAL A 98 3.15 8.23 -2.47
N CYS A 99 4.36 7.68 -2.34
CA CYS A 99 5.36 8.18 -1.39
C CYS A 99 6.12 9.41 -1.88
N GLY A 100 6.01 9.73 -3.16
CA GLY A 100 6.61 10.91 -3.75
C GLY A 100 6.19 11.07 -5.20
N ILE A 101 6.01 12.32 -5.62
CA ILE A 101 5.68 12.68 -7.00
C ILE A 101 6.40 13.99 -7.34
N TRP A 102 7.03 14.05 -8.52
CA TRP A 102 7.73 15.26 -8.95
C TRP A 102 7.87 15.35 -10.47
N GLY A 103 8.13 16.55 -10.94
CA GLY A 103 8.31 16.89 -12.35
C GLY A 103 8.06 18.37 -12.59
N GLY A 104 8.39 18.87 -13.77
CA GLY A 104 8.19 20.26 -14.15
C GLY A 104 9.04 21.24 -13.35
N TYR A 105 8.61 22.50 -13.35
CA TYR A 105 9.32 23.57 -12.67
C TYR A 105 8.99 23.60 -11.18
N GLN A 106 10.02 23.59 -10.35
CA GLN A 106 9.92 23.58 -8.88
C GLN A 106 10.62 24.79 -8.23
N GLY A 107 11.11 25.74 -9.03
CA GLY A 107 11.74 26.96 -8.52
C GLY A 107 10.71 28.00 -8.11
N GLU A 108 11.21 29.12 -7.59
CA GLU A 108 10.39 30.27 -7.21
C GLU A 108 9.73 30.92 -8.45
N GLY A 109 8.49 31.39 -8.29
CA GLY A 109 7.71 32.03 -9.33
C GLY A 109 7.00 31.05 -10.27
N ALA A 110 6.56 31.53 -11.42
CA ALA A 110 5.83 30.76 -12.43
C ALA A 110 6.66 30.56 -13.70
N LYS A 111 6.58 29.38 -14.30
CA LYS A 111 7.17 29.08 -15.59
C LYS A 111 6.17 28.34 -16.47
N THR A 112 5.94 28.85 -17.68
CA THR A 112 5.04 28.25 -18.67
C THR A 112 5.73 27.06 -19.38
N VAL A 113 5.94 25.97 -18.66
CA VAL A 113 6.64 24.79 -19.13
C VAL A 113 5.69 23.60 -19.26
N LEU A 114 5.87 22.85 -20.34
CA LEU A 114 5.40 21.47 -20.50
C LEU A 114 6.65 20.59 -20.35
N PRO A 115 6.80 19.88 -19.22
CA PRO A 115 8.02 19.15 -18.95
C PRO A 115 8.18 17.93 -19.85
N SER A 116 9.42 17.49 -20.01
CA SER A 116 9.74 16.26 -20.76
C SER A 116 9.51 15.00 -19.94
N LYS A 117 9.56 15.08 -18.61
CA LYS A 117 9.46 13.93 -17.70
C LYS A 117 8.69 14.23 -16.44
N ALA A 118 8.09 13.18 -15.87
CA ALA A 118 7.52 13.14 -14.55
C ALA A 118 7.84 11.83 -13.83
N TYR A 119 7.83 11.85 -12.51
CA TYR A 119 8.25 10.73 -11.67
C TYR A 119 7.30 10.54 -10.50
N ALA A 120 7.10 9.29 -10.10
CA ALA A 120 6.49 8.94 -8.83
C ALA A 120 7.23 7.79 -8.16
N LYS A 121 7.21 7.77 -6.83
CA LYS A 121 7.55 6.61 -5.99
C LYS A 121 6.26 6.06 -5.42
N LEU A 122 6.01 4.80 -5.69
CA LEU A 122 4.81 4.08 -5.29
C LEU A 122 5.18 3.02 -4.26
N SER A 123 4.32 2.79 -3.29
CA SER A 123 4.48 1.78 -2.25
C SER A 123 3.19 0.98 -2.13
N CYS A 124 3.31 -0.34 -2.05
CA CYS A 124 2.22 -1.22 -1.67
C CYS A 124 2.57 -1.86 -0.33
N ARG A 125 1.68 -1.79 0.66
CA ARG A 125 1.77 -2.60 1.85
C ARG A 125 1.04 -3.90 1.59
N LEU A 126 1.78 -5.00 1.72
CA LEU A 126 1.26 -6.33 1.43
C LEU A 126 0.77 -7.00 2.71
N VAL A 127 -0.14 -7.96 2.55
CA VAL A 127 -0.64 -8.80 3.65
C VAL A 127 -0.22 -10.26 3.42
N ALA A 128 -0.50 -11.12 4.39
CA ALA A 128 -0.15 -12.54 4.31
C ALA A 128 -0.56 -13.18 2.98
N ASN A 129 0.26 -14.10 2.49
CA ASN A 129 0.18 -14.82 1.21
C ASN A 129 0.44 -13.98 -0.05
N GLN A 130 0.59 -12.68 0.05
CA GLN A 130 1.01 -11.90 -1.11
C GLN A 130 2.53 -12.00 -1.29
N ASP A 131 2.95 -12.35 -2.49
CA ASP A 131 4.35 -12.36 -2.91
C ASP A 131 4.72 -11.01 -3.52
N HIS A 132 5.80 -10.40 -3.04
CA HIS A 132 6.21 -9.06 -3.44
C HIS A 132 6.74 -8.98 -4.88
N GLU A 133 7.34 -10.05 -5.39
CA GLU A 133 7.82 -10.10 -6.78
C GLU A 133 6.63 -10.20 -7.74
N GLU A 134 5.66 -11.07 -7.42
CA GLU A 134 4.42 -11.17 -8.18
C GLU A 134 3.64 -9.85 -8.19
N ILE A 135 3.44 -9.23 -7.03
CA ILE A 135 2.75 -7.92 -6.95
C ILE A 135 3.51 -6.84 -7.73
N SER A 136 4.83 -6.81 -7.64
CA SER A 136 5.65 -5.87 -8.42
C SER A 136 5.48 -6.07 -9.93
N ARG A 137 5.41 -7.33 -10.39
CA ARG A 137 5.14 -7.68 -11.78
C ARG A 137 3.74 -7.24 -12.21
N LEU A 138 2.70 -7.55 -11.44
CA LEU A 138 1.32 -7.16 -11.72
C LEU A 138 1.16 -5.64 -11.80
N MET A 139 1.73 -4.92 -10.85
CA MET A 139 1.74 -3.46 -10.83
C MET A 139 2.41 -2.88 -12.07
N LYS A 140 3.58 -3.41 -12.43
CA LYS A 140 4.31 -2.97 -13.63
C LYS A 140 3.48 -3.19 -14.89
N GLU A 141 3.00 -4.41 -15.11
CA GLU A 141 2.22 -4.78 -16.28
C GLU A 141 0.97 -3.93 -16.41
N TYR A 142 0.24 -3.73 -15.32
CA TYR A 142 -0.97 -2.91 -15.31
C TYR A 142 -0.68 -1.44 -15.62
N ILE A 143 0.31 -0.84 -14.97
CA ILE A 143 0.69 0.57 -15.20
C ILE A 143 1.13 0.77 -16.67
N GLU A 144 1.91 -0.15 -17.22
CA GLU A 144 2.33 -0.09 -18.63
C GLU A 144 1.15 -0.30 -19.58
N GLN A 145 0.18 -1.13 -19.22
CA GLN A 145 -1.04 -1.39 -20.01
C GLN A 145 -1.98 -0.18 -20.07
N ILE A 146 -2.21 0.50 -18.94
CA ILE A 146 -3.12 1.66 -18.88
C ILE A 146 -2.47 2.96 -19.34
N ALA A 147 -1.18 2.95 -19.58
CA ALA A 147 -0.44 4.12 -20.06
C ALA A 147 -0.92 4.54 -21.47
N PRO A 148 -1.24 5.83 -21.68
CA PRO A 148 -1.64 6.29 -23.00
C PRO A 148 -0.47 6.28 -23.97
N LYS A 149 -0.73 6.03 -25.25
CA LYS A 149 0.28 6.01 -26.33
C LYS A 149 1.03 7.32 -26.52
N SER A 150 0.54 8.41 -25.94
CA SER A 150 1.14 9.75 -26.04
C SER A 150 2.37 9.95 -25.15
N VAL A 151 2.68 8.99 -24.27
CA VAL A 151 3.85 9.02 -23.37
C VAL A 151 4.51 7.65 -23.31
N HIS A 152 5.77 7.64 -22.89
CA HIS A 152 6.49 6.40 -22.56
C HIS A 152 6.55 6.23 -21.04
N VAL A 153 6.14 5.06 -20.56
CA VAL A 153 6.16 4.73 -19.12
C VAL A 153 7.24 3.67 -18.87
N LYS A 154 8.03 3.89 -17.83
CA LYS A 154 9.01 2.93 -17.34
C LYS A 154 8.76 2.70 -15.86
N VAL A 155 8.35 1.48 -15.49
CA VAL A 155 8.23 1.03 -14.12
C VAL A 155 9.48 0.24 -13.73
N THR A 156 10.10 0.62 -12.61
CA THR A 156 11.28 -0.05 -12.08
C THR A 156 10.94 -0.59 -10.69
N PRO A 157 10.76 -1.91 -10.54
CA PRO A 157 10.61 -2.52 -9.22
C PRO A 157 11.81 -2.21 -8.33
N MET A 158 11.54 -2.00 -7.06
CA MET A 158 12.55 -1.78 -6.04
C MET A 158 12.61 -3.00 -5.08
N HIS A 159 13.04 -2.79 -3.84
CA HIS A 159 13.02 -3.83 -2.83
C HIS A 159 11.60 -4.11 -2.33
N GLY A 160 11.37 -5.30 -1.86
CA GLY A 160 10.12 -5.75 -1.24
C GLY A 160 10.39 -6.85 -0.22
N GLY A 161 9.33 -7.31 0.42
CA GLY A 161 9.34 -8.43 1.35
C GLY A 161 7.95 -9.04 1.44
N ALA A 162 7.89 -10.33 1.72
CA ALA A 162 6.63 -11.05 1.90
C ALA A 162 5.89 -10.61 3.17
N GLY A 163 4.56 -10.72 3.15
CA GLY A 163 3.75 -10.61 4.35
C GLY A 163 3.93 -11.85 5.22
N TYR A 164 3.80 -11.68 6.54
CA TYR A 164 3.89 -12.76 7.51
C TYR A 164 2.58 -12.94 8.28
N TYR A 165 2.24 -14.18 8.54
CA TYR A 165 1.09 -14.56 9.38
C TYR A 165 1.52 -15.57 10.44
N CYS A 166 1.24 -15.25 11.72
CA CYS A 166 1.48 -16.16 12.83
C CYS A 166 0.22 -17.00 13.10
N PRO A 167 0.24 -18.33 12.91
CA PRO A 167 -0.88 -19.18 13.26
C PRO A 167 -1.17 -19.14 14.78
N LEU A 168 -2.44 -19.01 15.15
CA LEU A 168 -2.82 -18.92 16.57
C LEU A 168 -2.73 -20.26 17.34
N ASP A 169 -2.71 -21.37 16.64
CA ASP A 169 -2.50 -22.72 17.17
C ASP A 169 -1.02 -23.07 17.41
N LEU A 170 -0.11 -22.17 17.05
CA LEU A 170 1.31 -22.37 17.25
C LEU A 170 1.63 -22.47 18.76
N PRO A 171 2.38 -23.48 19.22
CA PRO A 171 2.73 -23.62 20.64
C PRO A 171 3.40 -22.37 21.23
N ALA A 172 4.27 -21.71 20.46
CA ALA A 172 4.93 -20.48 20.86
C ALA A 172 3.91 -19.31 21.07
N TYR A 173 2.88 -19.21 20.21
CA TYR A 173 1.82 -18.23 20.36
C TYR A 173 1.01 -18.50 21.63
N GLN A 174 0.62 -19.75 21.88
CA GLN A 174 -0.13 -20.15 23.06
C GLN A 174 0.64 -19.87 24.37
N ALA A 175 1.95 -20.14 24.37
CA ALA A 175 2.81 -19.82 25.52
C ALA A 175 2.91 -18.30 25.73
N ALA A 176 3.06 -17.51 24.65
CA ALA A 176 3.09 -16.05 24.70
C ALA A 176 1.77 -15.48 25.23
N ALA A 177 0.63 -15.99 24.75
CA ALA A 177 -0.69 -15.55 25.19
C ALA A 177 -0.90 -15.81 26.70
N GLN A 178 -0.53 -16.98 27.20
CA GLN A 178 -0.57 -17.31 28.63
C GLN A 178 0.35 -16.40 29.45
N ALA A 179 1.55 -16.09 28.95
CA ALA A 179 2.48 -15.20 29.64
C ALA A 179 1.93 -13.79 29.75
N VAL A 180 1.32 -13.27 28.68
CA VAL A 180 0.66 -11.94 28.67
C VAL A 180 -0.51 -11.92 29.65
N GLU A 181 -1.39 -12.93 29.60
CA GLU A 181 -2.53 -13.02 30.53
C GLU A 181 -2.07 -13.08 31.99
N LYS A 182 -1.03 -13.85 32.29
CA LYS A 182 -0.45 -13.92 33.64
C LYS A 182 0.14 -12.59 34.09
N ALA A 183 0.77 -11.85 33.18
CA ALA A 183 1.43 -10.57 33.52
C ALA A 183 0.43 -9.43 33.69
N TYR A 184 -0.60 -9.37 32.85
CA TYR A 184 -1.53 -8.23 32.77
C TYR A 184 -2.94 -8.54 33.37
N GLY A 185 -3.23 -9.79 33.67
CA GLY A 185 -4.53 -10.20 34.25
C GLY A 185 -5.68 -10.27 33.24
N VAL A 186 -5.39 -10.07 31.95
CA VAL A 186 -6.34 -10.16 30.83
C VAL A 186 -5.72 -10.90 29.65
N ALA A 187 -6.53 -11.71 28.98
CA ALA A 187 -6.09 -12.42 27.79
C ALA A 187 -5.76 -11.42 26.66
N PRO A 188 -4.68 -11.65 25.89
CA PRO A 188 -4.36 -10.80 24.75
C PRO A 188 -5.40 -10.96 23.63
N LEU A 189 -5.61 -9.90 22.86
CA LEU A 189 -6.37 -9.96 21.62
C LEU A 189 -5.42 -10.30 20.49
N ALA A 190 -5.72 -11.39 19.78
CA ALA A 190 -5.01 -11.71 18.53
C ALA A 190 -5.50 -10.78 17.41
N ILE A 191 -4.64 -9.90 16.97
CA ILE A 191 -4.90 -9.03 15.83
C ILE A 191 -3.79 -9.22 14.80
N ARG A 192 -4.13 -9.13 13.51
CA ARG A 192 -3.11 -8.98 12.47
C ARG A 192 -2.54 -7.58 12.62
N SER A 193 -1.23 -7.44 12.66
CA SER A 193 -0.59 -6.12 12.70
C SER A 193 -0.02 -5.78 11.32
N GLY A 194 -0.28 -4.55 10.91
CA GLY A 194 -0.13 -4.08 9.55
C GLY A 194 1.22 -4.30 8.91
N GLY A 195 1.12 -4.74 7.70
CA GLY A 195 2.19 -4.72 6.75
C GLY A 195 3.20 -5.86 6.87
N SER A 196 4.11 -5.85 5.95
CA SER A 196 5.24 -6.74 5.91
C SER A 196 6.36 -6.19 6.78
N ILE A 197 6.83 -6.98 7.72
CA ILE A 197 8.12 -6.79 8.38
C ILE A 197 9.08 -7.78 7.70
N PRO A 198 9.90 -7.37 6.73
CA PRO A 198 10.63 -8.28 5.85
C PRO A 198 11.52 -9.28 6.59
N ILE A 199 12.12 -8.87 7.70
CA ILE A 199 12.99 -9.75 8.49
C ILE A 199 12.24 -10.91 9.13
N ILE A 200 10.97 -10.75 9.46
CA ILE A 200 10.15 -11.82 10.05
C ILE A 200 9.85 -12.91 9.02
N ALA A 201 9.50 -12.50 7.81
CA ALA A 201 9.33 -13.42 6.69
C ALA A 201 10.64 -14.14 6.34
N ALA A 202 11.78 -13.44 6.39
CA ALA A 202 13.10 -14.02 6.19
C ALA A 202 13.48 -15.05 7.27
N PHE A 203 13.10 -14.84 8.53
CA PHE A 203 13.30 -15.84 9.58
C PHE A 203 12.52 -17.13 9.30
N GLU A 204 11.30 -17.02 8.80
CA GLU A 204 10.54 -18.19 8.39
C GLU A 204 11.17 -18.89 7.18
N GLU A 205 11.52 -18.15 6.14
CA GLU A 205 12.05 -18.68 4.90
C GLU A 205 13.44 -19.32 5.09
N ILE A 206 14.36 -18.63 5.80
CA ILE A 206 15.76 -19.06 5.90
C ILE A 206 15.97 -20.03 7.05
N LEU A 207 15.33 -19.81 8.19
CA LEU A 207 15.57 -20.55 9.42
C LEU A 207 14.45 -21.56 9.75
N GLY A 208 13.33 -21.53 9.02
CA GLY A 208 12.15 -22.33 9.33
C GLY A 208 11.48 -21.95 10.66
N LEU A 209 11.76 -20.76 11.18
CA LEU A 209 11.28 -20.30 12.48
C LEU A 209 10.04 -19.43 12.33
N LYS A 210 8.96 -19.83 13.01
CA LYS A 210 7.77 -18.99 13.20
C LYS A 210 8.02 -17.99 14.32
N THR A 211 7.62 -16.74 14.09
CA THR A 211 7.84 -15.62 15.03
C THR A 211 6.51 -15.15 15.63
N VAL A 212 6.46 -14.98 16.93
CA VAL A 212 5.33 -14.37 17.64
C VAL A 212 5.67 -12.92 17.90
N LEU A 213 4.85 -11.99 17.38
CA LEU A 213 4.97 -10.56 17.66
C LEU A 213 4.12 -10.24 18.90
N MET A 214 4.74 -9.65 19.90
CA MET A 214 4.11 -9.24 21.15
C MET A 214 4.28 -7.72 21.32
N GLY A 215 3.17 -6.99 21.59
CA GLY A 215 3.17 -5.55 21.78
C GLY A 215 1.97 -5.06 22.58
#